data_165a2fe33723940fd5b391f5e028aecb
#
_entry.id   165a2fe33723940fd5b391f5e028aecb
#
_cell.length_a   1.000
_cell.length_b   1.000
_cell.length_c   1.000
_cell.angle_alpha   90.00
_cell.angle_beta   90.00
_cell.angle_gamma   90.00
#
_symmetry.space_group_name_H-M   'P 1'
#
loop_
_entity.id
_entity.type
_entity.pdbx_description
1 polymer ?
#
loop_
_entity_poly.entity_id
_entity_poly.type
_entity_poly.pdbx_seq_one_letter_code
_entity_poly.pdbx_strand_id
1 'polypeptide(L)'
;MKKLKNSLIKTRFYQLLLVYLCLISCGQETKQTLVLPSLFSDGMVLQRDTLAHVWGQGKPGQLVTLDGSWNFSKTTRVNDSGTWKVAISTSKDPGPHTLVISSAKETMKIDNLLFGEVWLAAGQSNMEMDFDYCCNTTDSASQVIREANYPLVRMFNVKKTLEYEPTKKVDGYWMEAVGESVTSFSAAGFFFAKSLHEELGIPIGIIHSSWGGSRLESWTSREVLEKVDQYEGYYEDLVSDIKKNQEAKEWFSNYSFVVPPSHSWDLFLHEYIKSKDENIDHLNNFLDDWRKLDDLGIKKMNDSSDEVWKEINKHGSVDELFGTEN
;
A
#
# COMPACT_ATOMS: atom_id res chain seq x y z
N MET A 1 35.92 19.15 62.21
CA MET A 1 34.53 19.21 61.69
C MET A 1 34.40 19.44 60.18
N LYS A 2 35.19 20.30 59.51
CA LYS A 2 35.11 20.52 58.05
C LYS A 2 35.42 19.28 57.21
N LYS A 3 36.38 18.41 57.55
CA LYS A 3 36.77 17.21 56.78
C LYS A 3 35.65 16.13 56.75
N LEU A 4 34.89 15.98 57.88
CA LEU A 4 33.77 15.02 57.91
C LEU A 4 32.57 15.47 57.05
N LYS A 5 32.26 16.77 57.01
CA LYS A 5 31.20 17.29 56.13
C LYS A 5 31.48 17.07 54.65
N ASN A 6 32.72 17.24 54.20
CA ASN A 6 33.09 17.03 52.80
C ASN A 6 33.08 15.54 52.38
N SER A 7 33.36 14.62 53.33
CA SER A 7 33.24 13.18 53.05
C SER A 7 31.78 12.76 52.88
N LEU A 8 30.89 13.21 53.74
CA LEU A 8 29.44 12.92 53.67
C LEU A 8 28.77 13.47 52.40
N ILE A 9 29.20 14.65 51.93
CA ILE A 9 28.70 15.26 50.71
C ILE A 9 29.13 14.44 49.49
N LYS A 10 30.40 13.99 49.44
CA LYS A 10 30.91 13.14 48.35
C LYS A 10 30.18 11.79 48.30
N THR A 11 29.95 11.15 49.45
CA THR A 11 29.26 9.85 49.51
C THR A 11 27.80 9.98 49.05
N ARG A 12 27.09 11.04 49.43
CA ARG A 12 25.74 11.29 48.93
C ARG A 12 25.69 11.61 47.46
N PHE A 13 26.68 12.33 46.93
CA PHE A 13 26.79 12.60 45.49
C PHE A 13 27.00 11.30 44.67
N TYR A 14 27.88 10.41 45.13
CA TYR A 14 28.06 9.10 44.46
C TYR A 14 26.82 8.21 44.57
N GLN A 15 26.11 8.24 45.68
CA GLN A 15 24.83 7.50 45.79
C GLN A 15 23.75 8.03 44.83
N LEU A 16 23.63 9.36 44.72
CA LEU A 16 22.70 9.98 43.75
C LEU A 16 23.11 9.72 42.32
N LEU A 17 24.41 9.72 42.01
CA LEU A 17 24.91 9.37 40.67
C LEU A 17 24.63 7.90 40.29
N LEU A 18 24.78 6.99 41.27
CA LEU A 18 24.46 5.55 41.09
C LEU A 18 22.96 5.33 40.88
N VAL A 19 22.11 6.02 41.64
CA VAL A 19 20.64 5.96 41.44
C VAL A 19 20.26 6.56 40.09
N TYR A 20 20.90 7.65 39.67
CA TYR A 20 20.66 8.26 38.36
C TYR A 20 21.10 7.34 37.20
N LEU A 21 22.24 6.65 37.32
CA LEU A 21 22.71 5.66 36.37
C LEU A 21 21.79 4.42 36.30
N CYS A 22 21.23 4.00 37.45
CA CYS A 22 20.23 2.91 37.47
C CYS A 22 18.90 3.32 36.81
N LEU A 23 18.50 4.59 36.94
CA LEU A 23 17.27 5.10 36.30
C LEU A 23 17.40 5.25 34.78
N ILE A 24 18.62 5.49 34.26
CA ILE A 24 18.87 5.52 32.80
C ILE A 24 18.89 4.12 32.18
N SER A 25 19.16 3.08 32.98
CA SER A 25 19.20 1.69 32.52
C SER A 25 17.81 1.05 32.35
N CYS A 26 16.73 1.70 32.77
CA CYS A 26 15.38 1.16 32.72
C CYS A 26 14.55 1.88 31.67
N GLY A 27 14.71 1.54 30.38
CA GLY A 27 13.92 2.10 29.31
C GLY A 27 14.41 1.83 27.90
N GLN A 28 15.14 0.74 27.66
CA GLN A 28 15.22 0.22 26.28
C GLN A 28 13.88 -0.46 25.98
N GLU A 29 12.96 0.26 25.34
CA GLU A 29 11.93 -0.41 24.55
C GLU A 29 12.64 -1.43 23.66
N THR A 30 12.37 -2.70 23.87
CA THR A 30 12.89 -3.75 22.99
C THR A 30 12.22 -3.57 21.65
N LYS A 31 12.88 -2.81 20.76
CA LYS A 31 12.40 -2.61 19.40
C LYS A 31 12.14 -4.00 18.83
N GLN A 32 10.87 -4.26 18.49
CA GLN A 32 10.46 -5.51 17.88
C GLN A 32 11.40 -5.81 16.72
N THR A 33 12.01 -6.99 16.72
CA THR A 33 13.02 -7.36 15.73
C THR A 33 12.46 -8.27 14.65
N LEU A 34 11.37 -9.00 14.98
CA LEU A 34 10.65 -9.84 14.03
C LEU A 34 9.50 -9.04 13.41
N VAL A 35 9.54 -8.84 12.09
CA VAL A 35 8.55 -8.05 11.36
C VAL A 35 8.01 -8.87 10.20
N LEU A 36 6.67 -8.89 10.06
CA LEU A 36 5.95 -9.49 8.95
C LEU A 36 5.33 -8.40 8.08
N PRO A 37 5.25 -8.59 6.75
CA PRO A 37 4.30 -7.83 5.92
C PRO A 37 2.87 -8.01 6.41
N SER A 38 2.03 -7.00 6.29
CA SER A 38 0.61 -7.05 6.69
C SER A 38 -0.19 -8.16 5.98
N LEU A 39 0.32 -8.63 4.84
CA LEU A 39 -0.24 -9.78 4.12
C LEU A 39 -0.32 -11.04 5.01
N PHE A 40 0.61 -11.19 5.96
CA PHE A 40 0.63 -12.27 6.93
C PHE A 40 0.05 -11.80 8.27
N SER A 41 -1.25 -11.76 8.34
CA SER A 41 -2.03 -11.33 9.51
C SER A 41 -3.28 -12.18 9.68
N ASP A 42 -4.01 -11.95 10.75
CA ASP A 42 -5.25 -12.68 11.06
C ASP A 42 -6.22 -12.64 9.88
N GLY A 43 -6.90 -13.74 9.66
CA GLY A 43 -7.86 -13.91 8.59
C GLY A 43 -7.26 -14.11 7.19
N MET A 44 -5.94 -14.19 7.05
CA MET A 44 -5.31 -14.42 5.75
C MET A 44 -5.71 -15.77 5.12
N VAL A 45 -5.60 -15.83 3.80
CA VAL A 45 -5.70 -17.08 3.03
C VAL A 45 -4.35 -17.42 2.42
N LEU A 46 -3.90 -18.66 2.59
CA LEU A 46 -2.77 -19.22 1.86
C LEU A 46 -3.25 -20.18 0.78
N GLN A 47 -2.54 -20.23 -0.34
CA GLN A 47 -2.84 -21.20 -1.41
C GLN A 47 -2.82 -22.60 -0.85
N ARG A 48 -3.90 -23.38 -1.07
CA ARG A 48 -4.07 -24.74 -0.56
C ARG A 48 -3.27 -25.76 -1.35
N ASP A 49 -3.04 -26.93 -0.76
CA ASP A 49 -2.45 -28.13 -1.37
C ASP A 49 -1.15 -27.86 -2.13
N THR A 50 -0.28 -27.01 -1.58
CA THR A 50 0.96 -26.58 -2.20
C THR A 50 2.03 -26.17 -1.17
N LEU A 51 3.15 -25.67 -1.66
CA LEU A 51 4.18 -24.99 -0.88
C LEU A 51 3.98 -23.49 -0.95
N ALA A 52 3.25 -22.91 -0.01
CA ALA A 52 3.09 -21.47 0.13
C ALA A 52 4.32 -20.84 0.78
N HIS A 53 4.73 -19.65 0.34
CA HIS A 53 5.87 -18.96 0.92
C HIS A 53 5.42 -17.88 1.89
N VAL A 54 6.03 -17.91 3.09
CA VAL A 54 5.93 -16.86 4.11
C VAL A 54 7.31 -16.25 4.32
N TRP A 55 7.38 -14.94 4.49
CA TRP A 55 8.63 -14.22 4.67
C TRP A 55 8.49 -13.06 5.64
N GLY A 56 9.63 -12.55 6.11
CA GLY A 56 9.67 -11.41 7.01
C GLY A 56 11.07 -10.87 7.19
N GLN A 57 11.21 -9.99 8.16
CA GLN A 57 12.49 -9.41 8.56
C GLN A 57 12.83 -9.83 10.00
N GLY A 58 14.12 -9.79 10.34
CA GLY A 58 14.64 -10.12 11.65
C GLY A 58 16.10 -9.71 11.78
N LYS A 59 16.72 -9.97 12.93
CA LYS A 59 18.17 -9.76 13.10
C LYS A 59 18.97 -10.80 12.33
N PRO A 60 20.00 -10.43 11.56
CA PRO A 60 20.87 -11.39 10.89
C PRO A 60 21.36 -12.51 11.83
N GLY A 61 21.31 -13.75 11.34
CA GLY A 61 21.70 -14.92 12.09
C GLY A 61 20.65 -15.47 13.08
N GLN A 62 19.59 -14.76 13.37
CA GLN A 62 18.52 -15.17 14.27
C GLN A 62 17.72 -16.35 13.68
N LEU A 63 17.35 -17.33 14.52
CA LEU A 63 16.46 -18.41 14.13
C LEU A 63 15.01 -17.95 14.22
N VAL A 64 14.22 -18.32 13.22
CA VAL A 64 12.77 -18.10 13.15
C VAL A 64 12.11 -19.46 12.97
N THR A 65 11.21 -19.82 13.89
CA THR A 65 10.43 -21.06 13.83
C THR A 65 8.97 -20.74 13.55
N LEU A 66 8.39 -21.48 12.62
CA LEU A 66 6.99 -21.39 12.23
C LEU A 66 6.32 -22.71 12.61
N ASP A 67 5.31 -22.65 13.47
CA ASP A 67 4.51 -23.76 13.94
C ASP A 67 3.04 -23.59 13.55
N GLY A 68 2.53 -24.46 12.71
CA GLY A 68 1.14 -24.46 12.25
C GLY A 68 0.28 -25.50 12.96
N SER A 69 -0.96 -25.15 13.29
CA SER A 69 -1.93 -26.05 13.95
C SER A 69 -2.28 -27.30 13.13
N TRP A 70 -1.94 -27.33 11.85
CA TRP A 70 -2.10 -28.47 10.93
C TRP A 70 -0.92 -29.44 10.92
N ASN A 71 -0.23 -29.56 12.04
CA ASN A 71 0.93 -30.44 12.23
C ASN A 71 2.14 -30.06 11.36
N PHE A 72 2.37 -28.76 11.18
CA PHE A 72 3.50 -28.18 10.47
C PHE A 72 4.47 -27.52 11.46
N SER A 73 5.77 -27.80 11.30
CA SER A 73 6.82 -27.05 12.02
C SER A 73 8.05 -26.92 11.13
N LYS A 74 8.61 -25.72 11.04
CA LYS A 74 9.83 -25.47 10.29
C LYS A 74 10.60 -24.28 10.85
N THR A 75 11.93 -24.43 10.88
CA THR A 75 12.85 -23.37 11.32
C THR A 75 13.69 -22.88 10.15
N THR A 76 13.93 -21.59 10.09
CA THR A 76 14.83 -20.93 9.15
C THR A 76 15.76 -19.97 9.89
N ARG A 77 16.77 -19.45 9.20
CA ARG A 77 17.69 -18.44 9.73
C ARG A 77 17.54 -17.14 8.94
N VAL A 78 17.51 -16.03 9.65
CA VAL A 78 17.58 -14.68 9.04
C VAL A 78 18.95 -14.53 8.37
N ASN A 79 18.94 -14.15 7.10
CA ASN A 79 20.16 -13.94 6.33
C ASN A 79 20.86 -12.61 6.68
N ASP A 80 22.01 -12.34 6.07
CA ASP A 80 22.81 -11.14 6.33
C ASP A 80 22.10 -9.83 5.93
N SER A 81 21.15 -9.90 5.00
CA SER A 81 20.30 -8.75 4.63
C SER A 81 19.12 -8.50 5.58
N GLY A 82 19.04 -9.25 6.69
CA GLY A 82 17.96 -9.11 7.67
C GLY A 82 16.62 -9.68 7.21
N THR A 83 16.60 -10.58 6.22
CA THR A 83 15.36 -11.20 5.71
C THR A 83 15.37 -12.72 5.91
N TRP A 84 14.18 -13.31 5.99
CA TRP A 84 13.97 -14.75 6.02
C TRP A 84 12.77 -15.13 5.14
N LYS A 85 12.75 -16.37 4.69
CA LYS A 85 11.68 -16.97 3.90
C LYS A 85 11.54 -18.44 4.22
N VAL A 86 10.30 -18.93 4.33
CA VAL A 86 9.97 -20.35 4.57
C VAL A 86 8.89 -20.79 3.59
N ALA A 87 9.06 -21.98 3.02
CA ALA A 87 8.00 -22.67 2.32
C ALA A 87 7.18 -23.47 3.33
N ILE A 88 5.90 -23.18 3.43
CA ILE A 88 4.90 -23.83 4.28
C ILE A 88 4.13 -24.82 3.43
N SER A 89 4.06 -26.10 3.83
CA SER A 89 3.16 -27.04 3.19
C SER A 89 1.74 -26.82 3.70
N THR A 90 0.85 -26.50 2.80
CA THR A 90 -0.59 -26.36 3.07
C THR A 90 -1.32 -27.65 2.67
N SER A 91 -2.54 -27.84 3.16
CA SER A 91 -3.36 -29.01 2.88
C SER A 91 -4.66 -28.63 2.18
N LYS A 92 -5.51 -29.62 1.92
CA LYS A 92 -6.88 -29.42 1.42
C LYS A 92 -7.89 -29.08 2.52
N ASP A 93 -7.50 -29.27 3.80
CA ASP A 93 -8.33 -28.88 4.94
C ASP A 93 -8.40 -27.31 4.98
N PRO A 94 -9.58 -26.72 4.80
CA PRO A 94 -9.70 -25.28 4.70
C PRO A 94 -9.37 -24.53 6.01
N GLY A 95 -9.40 -25.19 7.14
CA GLY A 95 -9.24 -24.60 8.46
C GLY A 95 -10.57 -24.21 9.12
N PRO A 96 -10.57 -23.25 10.06
CA PRO A 96 -9.49 -22.26 10.32
C PRO A 96 -8.27 -22.85 11.05
N HIS A 97 -7.10 -22.37 10.68
CA HIS A 97 -5.82 -22.72 11.26
C HIS A 97 -5.19 -21.57 12.05
N THR A 98 -4.15 -21.91 12.81
CA THR A 98 -3.31 -20.94 13.52
C THR A 98 -1.86 -21.14 13.11
N LEU A 99 -1.13 -20.06 12.88
CA LEU A 99 0.30 -20.05 12.63
C LEU A 99 1.01 -19.24 13.72
N VAL A 100 1.93 -19.88 14.44
CA VAL A 100 2.79 -19.23 15.42
C VAL A 100 4.17 -19.04 14.82
N ILE A 101 4.67 -17.82 14.86
CA ILE A 101 6.00 -17.45 14.37
C ILE A 101 6.80 -16.95 15.55
N SER A 102 7.85 -17.65 15.88
CA SER A 102 8.67 -17.35 17.06
C SER A 102 10.13 -17.14 16.72
N SER A 103 10.78 -16.24 17.45
CA SER A 103 12.20 -16.01 17.34
C SER A 103 12.77 -15.45 18.64
N ALA A 104 13.71 -16.15 19.26
CA ALA A 104 14.31 -15.80 20.54
C ALA A 104 13.25 -15.53 21.64
N LYS A 105 12.97 -14.24 21.90
CA LYS A 105 12.00 -13.81 22.91
C LYS A 105 10.69 -13.28 22.32
N GLU A 106 10.58 -13.25 21.00
CA GLU A 106 9.44 -12.69 20.29
C GLU A 106 8.57 -13.81 19.72
N THR A 107 7.27 -13.69 19.89
CA THR A 107 6.28 -14.61 19.33
C THR A 107 5.14 -13.81 18.73
N MET A 108 4.81 -14.13 17.50
CA MET A 108 3.65 -13.59 16.78
C MET A 108 2.71 -14.74 16.50
N LYS A 109 1.42 -14.51 16.66
CA LYS A 109 0.38 -15.48 16.38
C LYS A 109 -0.52 -14.93 15.31
N ILE A 110 -0.82 -15.74 14.31
CA ILE A 110 -1.79 -15.43 13.25
C ILE A 110 -2.94 -16.42 13.40
N ASP A 111 -4.11 -15.91 13.68
CA ASP A 111 -5.32 -16.68 13.87
C ASP A 111 -6.25 -16.62 12.65
N ASN A 112 -7.21 -17.53 12.60
CA ASN A 112 -8.22 -17.60 11.55
C ASN A 112 -7.61 -17.67 10.12
N LEU A 113 -6.46 -18.34 10.00
CA LEU A 113 -5.81 -18.64 8.73
C LEU A 113 -6.62 -19.68 7.96
N LEU A 114 -6.89 -19.43 6.69
CA LEU A 114 -7.58 -20.37 5.82
C LEU A 114 -6.65 -20.89 4.72
N PHE A 115 -6.88 -22.13 4.26
CA PHE A 115 -6.31 -22.65 3.03
C PHE A 115 -7.37 -22.65 1.94
N GLY A 116 -7.09 -21.93 0.85
CA GLY A 116 -8.04 -21.73 -0.25
C GLY A 116 -7.32 -21.39 -1.55
N GLU A 117 -8.05 -20.93 -2.52
CA GLU A 117 -7.48 -20.34 -3.74
C GLU A 117 -7.13 -18.88 -3.48
N VAL A 118 -5.93 -18.46 -3.90
CA VAL A 118 -5.48 -17.08 -3.73
C VAL A 118 -5.27 -16.42 -5.09
N TRP A 119 -5.93 -15.27 -5.28
CA TRP A 119 -5.90 -14.52 -6.53
C TRP A 119 -5.44 -13.09 -6.31
N LEU A 120 -4.75 -12.54 -7.33
CA LEU A 120 -4.37 -11.14 -7.40
C LEU A 120 -5.28 -10.40 -8.38
N ALA A 121 -6.03 -9.43 -7.87
CA ALA A 121 -6.83 -8.51 -8.65
C ALA A 121 -6.03 -7.21 -8.85
N ALA A 122 -5.33 -7.09 -9.98
CA ALA A 122 -4.44 -5.97 -10.28
C ALA A 122 -4.90 -5.24 -11.55
N GLY A 123 -4.56 -3.97 -11.66
CA GLY A 123 -4.84 -3.15 -12.83
C GLY A 123 -5.15 -1.70 -12.52
N GLN A 124 -5.91 -1.07 -13.39
CA GLN A 124 -6.29 0.33 -13.25
C GLN A 124 -7.78 0.50 -12.88
N SER A 125 -8.42 1.59 -13.32
CA SER A 125 -9.76 2.02 -12.91
C SER A 125 -10.85 0.93 -12.95
N ASN A 126 -10.92 0.09 -13.99
CA ASN A 126 -11.93 -0.97 -14.07
C ASN A 126 -11.77 -2.05 -12.98
N MET A 127 -10.55 -2.28 -12.50
CA MET A 127 -10.30 -3.16 -11.36
C MET A 127 -10.42 -2.41 -10.04
N GLU A 128 -10.15 -1.11 -10.03
CA GLU A 128 -10.23 -0.29 -8.82
C GLU A 128 -11.65 0.03 -8.40
N MET A 129 -12.57 0.18 -9.36
CA MET A 129 -13.96 0.57 -9.07
C MET A 129 -14.56 -0.27 -7.95
N ASP A 130 -14.88 0.38 -6.85
CA ASP A 130 -15.59 -0.16 -5.71
C ASP A 130 -17.10 0.13 -5.79
N PHE A 131 -17.87 -0.36 -4.84
CA PHE A 131 -19.32 -0.17 -4.83
C PHE A 131 -19.71 1.29 -4.51
N ASP A 132 -18.90 2.06 -3.81
CA ASP A 132 -19.15 3.47 -3.54
C ASP A 132 -19.04 4.30 -4.81
N TYR A 133 -18.04 4.03 -5.64
CA TYR A 133 -17.79 4.80 -6.86
C TYR A 133 -18.74 4.40 -8.01
N CYS A 134 -18.88 3.10 -8.29
CA CYS A 134 -19.62 2.66 -9.47
C CYS A 134 -21.12 2.54 -9.24
N CYS A 135 -21.59 2.51 -8.02
CA CYS A 135 -22.88 1.92 -7.72
C CYS A 135 -23.81 2.78 -6.85
N ASN A 136 -23.39 3.96 -6.43
CA ASN A 136 -24.26 4.91 -5.72
C ASN A 136 -25.51 5.33 -6.53
N THR A 137 -25.55 4.91 -7.80
CA THR A 137 -26.65 5.23 -8.73
C THR A 137 -27.59 4.04 -9.01
N THR A 138 -27.31 2.85 -8.46
CA THR A 138 -28.11 1.65 -8.73
C THR A 138 -28.58 0.98 -7.45
N ASP A 139 -29.90 0.74 -7.33
CA ASP A 139 -30.51 0.00 -6.22
C ASP A 139 -29.87 -1.40 -6.01
N SER A 140 -29.32 -1.99 -7.07
CA SER A 140 -28.68 -3.30 -7.05
C SER A 140 -27.39 -3.35 -6.21
N ALA A 141 -26.60 -2.28 -6.15
CA ALA A 141 -25.38 -2.28 -5.34
C ALA A 141 -25.67 -2.32 -3.84
N SER A 142 -26.59 -1.47 -3.40
CA SER A 142 -27.06 -1.48 -2.01
C SER A 142 -27.65 -2.85 -1.61
N GLN A 143 -28.28 -3.56 -2.54
CA GLN A 143 -28.78 -4.91 -2.30
C GLN A 143 -27.59 -5.89 -2.17
N VAL A 144 -26.62 -5.86 -3.07
CA VAL A 144 -25.43 -6.73 -3.02
C VAL A 144 -24.68 -6.55 -1.70
N ILE A 145 -24.48 -5.31 -1.26
CA ILE A 145 -23.82 -5.01 0.03
C ILE A 145 -24.61 -5.60 1.19
N ARG A 146 -25.92 -5.36 1.26
CA ARG A 146 -26.76 -5.89 2.35
C ARG A 146 -26.82 -7.41 2.39
N GLU A 147 -26.76 -8.07 1.22
CA GLU A 147 -26.84 -9.52 1.09
C GLU A 147 -25.48 -10.21 1.17
N ALA A 148 -24.37 -9.45 1.13
CA ALA A 148 -23.03 -10.02 1.23
C ALA A 148 -22.86 -10.76 2.57
N ASN A 149 -22.69 -12.07 2.49
CA ASN A 149 -22.44 -12.95 3.64
C ASN A 149 -21.54 -14.11 3.21
N TYR A 150 -20.31 -13.79 2.89
CA TYR A 150 -19.29 -14.73 2.40
C TYR A 150 -18.07 -14.73 3.31
N PRO A 151 -18.17 -15.25 4.55
CA PRO A 151 -17.07 -15.20 5.52
C PRO A 151 -15.84 -16.02 5.09
N LEU A 152 -15.96 -16.92 4.12
CA LEU A 152 -14.84 -17.66 3.53
C LEU A 152 -14.21 -16.96 2.32
N VAL A 153 -14.81 -15.89 1.83
CA VAL A 153 -14.18 -14.97 0.88
C VAL A 153 -13.45 -13.89 1.69
N ARG A 154 -12.13 -13.88 1.58
CA ARG A 154 -11.25 -12.95 2.29
C ARG A 154 -10.65 -11.96 1.32
N MET A 155 -10.79 -10.70 1.62
CA MET A 155 -10.39 -9.57 0.81
C MET A 155 -9.21 -8.85 1.47
N PHE A 156 -8.11 -8.69 0.75
CA PHE A 156 -6.97 -7.89 1.17
C PHE A 156 -6.84 -6.68 0.27
N ASN A 157 -7.03 -5.49 0.82
CA ASN A 157 -6.89 -4.25 0.06
C ASN A 157 -5.49 -3.67 0.28
N VAL A 158 -4.67 -3.69 -0.77
CA VAL A 158 -3.31 -3.13 -0.73
C VAL A 158 -3.41 -1.62 -0.65
N LYS A 159 -2.77 -1.02 0.35
CA LYS A 159 -2.66 0.43 0.46
C LYS A 159 -1.85 0.97 -0.72
N LYS A 160 -2.43 1.94 -1.43
CA LYS A 160 -1.76 2.59 -2.55
C LYS A 160 -0.47 3.26 -2.09
N THR A 161 0.63 2.86 -2.68
CA THR A 161 1.97 3.43 -2.49
C THR A 161 2.71 3.42 -3.81
N LEU A 162 3.53 4.45 -4.04
CA LEU A 162 4.45 4.48 -5.16
C LEU A 162 5.78 3.89 -4.71
N GLU A 163 6.19 2.82 -5.37
CA GLU A 163 7.48 2.17 -5.15
C GLU A 163 8.19 2.03 -6.50
N TYR A 164 9.45 2.40 -6.53
CA TYR A 164 10.26 2.40 -7.75
C TYR A 164 11.14 1.16 -7.86
N GLU A 165 11.30 0.47 -6.75
CA GLU A 165 12.01 -0.81 -6.67
C GLU A 165 11.09 -1.85 -6.03
N PRO A 166 11.23 -3.13 -6.40
CA PRO A 166 10.43 -4.19 -5.81
C PRO A 166 10.58 -4.20 -4.28
N THR A 167 9.47 -4.03 -3.56
CA THR A 167 9.43 -4.08 -2.11
C THR A 167 8.85 -5.41 -1.62
N LYS A 168 9.35 -5.87 -0.47
CA LYS A 168 8.76 -6.99 0.28
C LYS A 168 7.74 -6.52 1.32
N LYS A 169 7.55 -5.20 1.42
CA LYS A 169 6.69 -4.54 2.38
C LYS A 169 5.37 -4.24 1.70
N VAL A 170 4.30 -4.81 2.21
CA VAL A 170 2.94 -4.58 1.72
C VAL A 170 2.10 -4.15 2.90
N ASP A 171 1.47 -2.99 2.80
CA ASP A 171 0.52 -2.49 3.80
C ASP A 171 -0.91 -2.78 3.34
N GLY A 172 -1.75 -3.21 4.28
CA GLY A 172 -3.12 -3.59 4.04
C GLY A 172 -3.67 -4.42 5.20
N TYR A 173 -4.86 -4.96 5.05
CA TYR A 173 -5.48 -5.86 6.02
C TYR A 173 -6.50 -6.77 5.35
N TRP A 174 -6.68 -7.95 5.95
CA TRP A 174 -7.69 -8.92 5.51
C TRP A 174 -9.06 -8.59 6.11
N MET A 175 -10.10 -8.74 5.28
CA MET A 175 -11.50 -8.58 5.68
C MET A 175 -12.30 -9.75 5.17
N GLU A 176 -13.34 -10.13 5.90
CA GLU A 176 -14.40 -11.03 5.43
C GLU A 176 -15.32 -10.27 4.47
N ALA A 177 -15.78 -10.92 3.41
CA ALA A 177 -16.75 -10.32 2.48
C ALA A 177 -18.16 -10.37 3.06
N VAL A 178 -18.44 -9.55 4.09
CA VAL A 178 -19.70 -9.53 4.83
C VAL A 178 -20.21 -8.10 4.99
N GLY A 179 -21.42 -7.83 4.50
CA GLY A 179 -22.09 -6.54 4.64
C GLY A 179 -21.24 -5.38 4.13
N GLU A 180 -21.16 -4.31 4.90
CA GLU A 180 -20.47 -3.07 4.54
C GLU A 180 -18.96 -3.24 4.23
N SER A 181 -18.34 -4.37 4.64
CA SER A 181 -16.93 -4.61 4.35
C SER A 181 -16.62 -4.69 2.86
N VAL A 182 -17.59 -5.02 2.02
CA VAL A 182 -17.41 -5.11 0.56
C VAL A 182 -17.46 -3.75 -0.14
N THR A 183 -18.00 -2.71 0.52
CA THR A 183 -18.32 -1.41 -0.07
C THR A 183 -17.09 -0.75 -0.72
N SER A 184 -15.97 -0.71 0.00
CA SER A 184 -14.72 -0.09 -0.44
C SER A 184 -13.73 -1.07 -1.09
N PHE A 185 -14.21 -2.24 -1.50
CA PHE A 185 -13.41 -3.23 -2.21
C PHE A 185 -13.73 -3.23 -3.71
N SER A 186 -12.78 -3.67 -4.55
CA SER A 186 -13.01 -3.86 -5.97
C SER A 186 -14.30 -4.65 -6.24
N ALA A 187 -15.28 -4.05 -6.90
CA ALA A 187 -16.53 -4.75 -7.25
C ALA A 187 -16.25 -5.93 -8.20
N ALA A 188 -15.37 -5.74 -9.19
CA ALA A 188 -14.95 -6.81 -10.10
C ALA A 188 -14.25 -7.94 -9.32
N GLY A 189 -13.34 -7.60 -8.41
CA GLY A 189 -12.65 -8.57 -7.55
C GLY A 189 -13.61 -9.32 -6.64
N PHE A 190 -14.56 -8.64 -6.02
CA PHE A 190 -15.56 -9.25 -5.15
C PHE A 190 -16.45 -10.24 -5.92
N PHE A 191 -17.03 -9.85 -7.06
CA PHE A 191 -17.87 -10.73 -7.84
C PHE A 191 -17.13 -11.96 -8.38
N PHE A 192 -15.87 -11.78 -8.78
CA PHE A 192 -15.03 -12.89 -9.18
C PHE A 192 -14.82 -13.88 -8.02
N ALA A 193 -14.41 -13.38 -6.86
CA ALA A 193 -14.16 -14.22 -5.68
C ALA A 193 -15.45 -14.91 -5.16
N LYS A 194 -16.56 -14.19 -5.16
CA LYS A 194 -17.89 -14.72 -4.83
C LYS A 194 -18.25 -15.88 -5.74
N SER A 195 -18.15 -15.69 -7.07
CA SER A 195 -18.52 -16.73 -8.05
C SER A 195 -17.63 -17.97 -7.91
N LEU A 196 -16.32 -17.79 -7.68
CA LEU A 196 -15.43 -18.92 -7.42
C LEU A 196 -15.78 -19.66 -6.13
N HIS A 197 -16.11 -18.93 -5.07
CA HIS A 197 -16.49 -19.53 -3.81
C HIS A 197 -17.79 -20.36 -3.94
N GLU A 198 -18.78 -19.81 -4.62
CA GLU A 198 -20.07 -20.48 -4.85
C GLU A 198 -19.89 -21.75 -5.69
N GLU A 199 -19.03 -21.73 -6.70
CA GLU A 199 -18.76 -22.88 -7.58
C GLU A 199 -17.92 -23.96 -6.91
N LEU A 200 -16.86 -23.56 -6.18
CA LEU A 200 -15.87 -24.49 -5.63
C LEU A 200 -16.15 -24.93 -4.19
N GLY A 201 -16.94 -24.18 -3.45
CA GLY A 201 -17.25 -24.44 -2.03
C GLY A 201 -16.05 -24.36 -1.09
N ILE A 202 -15.01 -23.59 -1.45
CA ILE A 202 -13.76 -23.45 -0.69
C ILE A 202 -13.46 -21.99 -0.35
N PRO A 203 -12.56 -21.74 0.62
CA PRO A 203 -12.10 -20.37 0.88
C PRO A 203 -11.45 -19.73 -0.35
N ILE A 204 -11.71 -18.45 -0.56
CA ILE A 204 -11.07 -17.63 -1.60
C ILE A 204 -10.41 -16.43 -0.93
N GLY A 205 -9.10 -16.29 -1.16
CA GLY A 205 -8.36 -15.08 -0.83
C GLY A 205 -8.19 -14.21 -2.07
N ILE A 206 -8.60 -12.95 -2.01
CA ILE A 206 -8.40 -12.03 -3.11
C ILE A 206 -7.61 -10.80 -2.65
N ILE A 207 -6.44 -10.60 -3.26
CA ILE A 207 -5.54 -9.49 -3.00
C ILE A 207 -5.79 -8.45 -4.07
N HIS A 208 -6.33 -7.31 -3.68
CA HIS A 208 -6.63 -6.21 -4.59
C HIS A 208 -5.49 -5.18 -4.56
N SER A 209 -4.89 -4.98 -5.74
CA SER A 209 -3.85 -3.97 -5.97
C SER A 209 -4.11 -3.31 -7.31
N SER A 210 -4.73 -2.12 -7.29
CA SER A 210 -5.05 -1.39 -8.50
C SER A 210 -4.93 0.12 -8.27
N TRP A 211 -4.74 0.88 -9.36
CA TRP A 211 -4.69 2.33 -9.33
C TRP A 211 -5.20 2.90 -10.65
N GLY A 212 -6.32 3.62 -10.59
CA GLY A 212 -6.94 4.27 -11.74
C GLY A 212 -5.99 5.27 -12.41
N GLY A 213 -6.00 5.31 -13.73
CA GLY A 213 -5.10 6.15 -14.51
C GLY A 213 -3.65 5.63 -14.62
N SER A 214 -3.30 4.51 -13.98
CA SER A 214 -1.97 3.93 -14.12
C SER A 214 -1.79 3.30 -15.52
N ARG A 215 -0.56 3.39 -16.03
CA ARG A 215 -0.17 2.80 -17.32
C ARG A 215 0.19 1.33 -17.15
N LEU A 216 0.21 0.59 -18.25
CA LEU A 216 0.57 -0.83 -18.29
C LEU A 216 1.97 -1.08 -17.71
N GLU A 217 2.89 -0.16 -17.94
CA GLU A 217 4.27 -0.23 -17.47
C GLU A 217 4.35 -0.34 -15.94
N SER A 218 3.43 0.29 -15.22
CA SER A 218 3.36 0.21 -13.76
C SER A 218 3.03 -1.19 -13.22
N TRP A 219 2.52 -2.08 -14.09
CA TRP A 219 2.11 -3.45 -13.78
C TRP A 219 3.00 -4.50 -14.44
N THR A 220 4.04 -4.06 -15.16
CA THR A 220 4.97 -4.93 -15.87
C THR A 220 6.33 -4.87 -15.20
N SER A 221 6.97 -6.03 -14.99
CA SER A 221 8.28 -6.05 -14.37
C SER A 221 9.34 -5.41 -15.25
N ARG A 222 10.34 -4.79 -14.63
CA ARG A 222 11.47 -4.16 -15.29
C ARG A 222 12.14 -5.10 -16.29
N GLU A 223 12.39 -6.35 -15.91
CA GLU A 223 13.04 -7.35 -16.74
C GLU A 223 12.25 -7.70 -18.02
N VAL A 224 10.94 -7.47 -18.01
CA VAL A 224 10.09 -7.66 -19.19
C VAL A 224 10.12 -6.41 -20.07
N LEU A 225 9.98 -5.22 -19.48
CA LEU A 225 10.00 -3.96 -20.24
C LEU A 225 11.34 -3.73 -20.94
N GLU A 226 12.48 -4.01 -20.29
CA GLU A 226 13.83 -3.88 -20.87
C GLU A 226 14.08 -4.77 -22.10
N LYS A 227 13.20 -5.73 -22.37
CA LYS A 227 13.28 -6.59 -23.59
C LYS A 227 12.50 -6.04 -24.78
N VAL A 228 11.81 -4.93 -24.62
CA VAL A 228 10.95 -4.32 -25.63
C VAL A 228 11.57 -2.99 -26.07
N ASP A 229 12.00 -2.90 -27.32
CA ASP A 229 12.79 -1.79 -27.86
C ASP A 229 12.16 -0.40 -27.62
N GLN A 230 10.84 -0.30 -27.62
CA GLN A 230 10.12 0.96 -27.37
C GLN A 230 10.27 1.50 -25.95
N TYR A 231 10.79 0.70 -25.01
CA TYR A 231 11.06 1.10 -23.62
C TYR A 231 12.56 1.24 -23.31
N GLU A 232 13.41 1.31 -24.37
CA GLU A 232 14.82 1.64 -24.18
C GLU A 232 14.96 3.01 -23.52
N GLY A 233 15.72 3.09 -22.43
CA GLY A 233 15.89 4.32 -21.64
C GLY A 233 14.74 4.67 -20.69
N TYR A 234 13.62 3.94 -20.72
CA TYR A 234 12.44 4.24 -19.89
C TYR A 234 12.74 4.35 -18.40
N TYR A 235 13.60 3.48 -17.87
CA TYR A 235 13.92 3.49 -16.43
C TYR A 235 14.87 4.63 -16.04
N GLU A 236 15.77 5.02 -16.91
CA GLU A 236 16.66 6.17 -16.72
C GLU A 236 15.83 7.46 -16.64
N ASP A 237 14.88 7.63 -17.53
CA ASP A 237 13.94 8.75 -17.55
C ASP A 237 13.05 8.72 -16.29
N LEU A 238 12.49 7.55 -15.94
CA LEU A 238 11.69 7.37 -14.74
C LEU A 238 12.48 7.74 -13.47
N VAL A 239 13.71 7.28 -13.33
CA VAL A 239 14.58 7.63 -12.18
C VAL A 239 14.85 9.13 -12.11
N SER A 240 15.05 9.79 -13.26
CA SER A 240 15.19 11.23 -13.33
C SER A 240 13.95 11.96 -12.84
N ASP A 241 12.77 11.54 -13.29
CA ASP A 241 11.50 12.13 -12.89
C ASP A 241 11.16 11.89 -11.41
N ILE A 242 11.51 10.71 -10.89
CA ILE A 242 11.42 10.41 -9.46
C ILE A 242 12.23 11.41 -8.64
N LYS A 243 13.49 11.64 -9.03
CA LYS A 243 14.37 12.56 -8.33
C LYS A 243 13.77 13.97 -8.31
N LYS A 244 13.28 14.47 -9.46
CA LYS A 244 12.58 15.75 -9.54
C LYS A 244 11.36 15.81 -8.63
N ASN A 245 10.55 14.74 -8.59
CA ASN A 245 9.37 14.66 -7.74
C ASN A 245 9.72 14.60 -6.24
N GLN A 246 10.82 13.95 -5.86
CA GLN A 246 11.30 13.94 -4.47
C GLN A 246 11.79 15.32 -4.05
N GLU A 247 12.57 15.99 -4.89
CA GLU A 247 13.01 17.38 -4.67
C GLU A 247 11.79 18.32 -4.55
N ALA A 248 10.78 18.15 -5.39
CA ALA A 248 9.53 18.89 -5.29
C ALA A 248 8.82 18.65 -3.95
N LYS A 249 8.68 17.40 -3.51
CA LYS A 249 8.08 17.06 -2.21
C LYS A 249 8.83 17.68 -1.04
N GLU A 250 10.16 17.63 -1.04
CA GLU A 250 10.98 18.28 -0.01
C GLU A 250 10.81 19.80 -0.02
N TRP A 251 10.78 20.40 -1.20
CA TRP A 251 10.52 21.83 -1.34
C TRP A 251 9.16 22.21 -0.76
N PHE A 252 8.10 21.44 -1.03
CA PHE A 252 6.76 21.67 -0.50
C PHE A 252 6.64 21.45 1.00
N SER A 253 7.37 20.49 1.56
CA SER A 253 7.32 20.23 3.01
C SER A 253 7.84 21.42 3.82
N ASN A 254 8.62 22.30 3.19
CA ASN A 254 9.16 23.51 3.80
C ASN A 254 8.22 24.74 3.69
N TYR A 255 7.14 24.64 2.92
CA TYR A 255 6.16 25.70 2.81
C TYR A 255 4.87 25.31 3.54
N SER A 256 4.50 26.09 4.56
CA SER A 256 3.27 25.87 5.37
C SER A 256 2.00 26.27 4.61
N PHE A 257 1.76 25.73 3.44
CA PHE A 257 0.50 25.93 2.73
C PHE A 257 -0.49 24.82 3.04
N VAL A 258 -1.63 25.21 3.61
CA VAL A 258 -2.82 24.36 3.65
C VAL A 258 -3.47 24.43 2.28
N VAL A 259 -3.20 23.45 1.43
CA VAL A 259 -3.84 23.35 0.10
C VAL A 259 -5.05 22.43 0.21
N PRO A 260 -6.21 22.83 -0.34
CA PRO A 260 -7.38 21.95 -0.39
C PRO A 260 -7.10 20.69 -1.21
N PRO A 261 -7.61 19.52 -0.82
CA PRO A 261 -7.21 18.23 -1.37
C PRO A 261 -7.48 18.00 -2.87
N SER A 262 -8.34 18.79 -3.49
CA SER A 262 -8.84 18.54 -4.85
C SER A 262 -8.10 19.26 -5.99
N HIS A 263 -7.17 20.16 -5.71
CA HIS A 263 -6.51 21.01 -6.74
C HIS A 263 -4.99 21.02 -6.62
N SER A 264 -4.39 20.10 -5.87
CA SER A 264 -3.10 20.38 -5.27
C SER A 264 -1.86 20.09 -6.13
N TRP A 265 -1.86 19.06 -6.96
CA TRP A 265 -0.62 18.64 -7.62
C TRP A 265 -0.17 19.56 -8.75
N ASP A 266 -1.09 20.05 -9.58
CA ASP A 266 -0.76 20.87 -10.75
C ASP A 266 -0.32 22.27 -10.33
N LEU A 267 -1.01 22.87 -9.34
CA LEU A 267 -0.58 24.12 -8.73
C LEU A 267 0.78 23.99 -8.02
N PHE A 268 1.02 22.88 -7.37
CA PHE A 268 2.25 22.59 -6.71
C PHE A 268 3.42 22.44 -7.67
N LEU A 269 3.25 21.66 -8.72
CA LEU A 269 4.27 21.47 -9.75
C LEU A 269 4.60 22.81 -10.43
N HIS A 270 3.59 23.64 -10.66
CA HIS A 270 3.75 24.98 -11.20
C HIS A 270 4.63 25.89 -10.33
N GLU A 271 4.31 26.03 -9.04
CA GLU A 271 5.10 26.88 -8.12
C GLU A 271 6.53 26.33 -7.95
N TYR A 272 6.70 25.02 -7.98
CA TYR A 272 8.03 24.41 -7.95
C TYR A 272 8.85 24.74 -9.21
N ILE A 273 8.30 24.57 -10.40
CA ILE A 273 8.99 24.87 -11.67
C ILE A 273 9.28 26.36 -11.74
N LYS A 274 8.33 27.21 -11.36
CA LYS A 274 8.51 28.66 -11.28
C LYS A 274 9.64 29.08 -10.35
N SER A 275 9.81 28.35 -9.23
CA SER A 275 10.90 28.61 -8.28
C SER A 275 12.28 28.25 -8.82
N LYS A 276 12.36 27.39 -9.84
CA LYS A 276 13.62 26.95 -10.49
C LYS A 276 14.03 27.78 -11.70
N ASP A 277 13.21 28.78 -12.08
CA ASP A 277 13.48 29.78 -13.15
C ASP A 277 13.80 29.19 -14.52
N GLU A 278 13.29 28.02 -14.86
CA GLU A 278 13.50 27.38 -16.14
C GLU A 278 12.24 27.41 -16.99
N ASN A 279 12.22 28.32 -17.97
CA ASN A 279 11.32 28.41 -19.13
C ASN A 279 9.80 28.37 -18.81
N ILE A 280 9.35 29.41 -18.11
CA ILE A 280 7.99 29.60 -17.59
C ILE A 280 6.92 29.73 -18.69
N ASP A 281 7.30 30.09 -19.92
CA ASP A 281 6.34 30.45 -20.96
C ASP A 281 5.42 29.29 -21.37
N HIS A 282 5.96 28.08 -21.46
CA HIS A 282 5.16 26.88 -21.74
C HIS A 282 4.16 26.56 -20.62
N LEU A 283 4.57 26.79 -19.39
CA LEU A 283 3.77 26.50 -18.22
C LEU A 283 2.71 27.57 -17.98
N ASN A 284 3.02 28.83 -18.25
CA ASN A 284 2.05 29.92 -18.21
C ASN A 284 0.96 29.73 -19.28
N ASN A 285 1.32 29.28 -20.48
CA ASN A 285 0.35 28.93 -21.52
C ASN A 285 -0.56 27.77 -21.09
N PHE A 286 0.02 26.71 -20.52
CA PHE A 286 -0.75 25.59 -19.97
C PHE A 286 -1.74 26.04 -18.89
N LEU A 287 -1.30 26.90 -17.97
CA LEU A 287 -2.17 27.41 -16.90
C LEU A 287 -3.22 28.39 -17.38
N ASP A 288 -2.90 29.18 -18.38
CA ASP A 288 -3.88 30.07 -18.98
C ASP A 288 -4.94 29.30 -19.78
N ASP A 289 -4.56 28.20 -20.40
CA ASP A 289 -5.50 27.27 -21.03
C ASP A 289 -6.31 26.48 -19.98
N TRP A 290 -5.70 26.07 -18.87
CA TRP A 290 -6.40 25.46 -17.73
C TRP A 290 -7.39 26.44 -17.06
N ARG A 291 -7.02 27.72 -16.91
CA ARG A 291 -7.94 28.77 -16.43
C ARG A 291 -9.09 29.02 -17.38
N LYS A 292 -8.87 28.98 -18.69
CA LYS A 292 -9.94 29.06 -19.71
C LYS A 292 -10.89 27.87 -19.60
N LEU A 293 -10.39 26.67 -19.32
CA LEU A 293 -11.23 25.50 -19.04
C LEU A 293 -12.06 25.68 -17.76
N ASP A 294 -11.51 26.34 -16.74
CA ASP A 294 -12.25 26.70 -15.51
C ASP A 294 -13.33 27.77 -15.77
N ASP A 295 -13.03 28.73 -16.61
CA ASP A 295 -14.00 29.77 -17.08
C ASP A 295 -15.08 29.18 -18.01
N LEU A 296 -14.78 28.12 -18.77
CA LEU A 296 -15.74 27.35 -19.58
C LEU A 296 -16.67 26.46 -18.75
N GLY A 297 -16.52 26.46 -17.42
CA GLY A 297 -17.48 25.83 -16.51
C GLY A 297 -17.19 24.37 -16.16
N ILE A 298 -15.95 23.90 -16.29
CA ILE A 298 -15.54 22.57 -15.76
C ILE A 298 -15.82 22.46 -14.26
N LYS A 299 -15.83 23.57 -13.52
CA LYS A 299 -16.40 23.66 -12.16
C LYS A 299 -17.87 23.23 -12.06
N LYS A 300 -18.60 23.25 -13.18
CA LYS A 300 -19.99 22.79 -13.28
C LYS A 300 -20.13 21.33 -13.71
N MET A 301 -19.06 20.54 -13.79
CA MET A 301 -19.12 19.10 -14.12
C MET A 301 -19.91 18.26 -13.11
N ASN A 302 -20.28 18.84 -11.98
CA ASN A 302 -21.30 18.25 -11.09
C ASN A 302 -22.75 18.53 -11.58
N ASP A 303 -22.93 19.31 -12.64
CA ASP A 303 -24.24 19.56 -13.22
C ASP A 303 -24.32 18.83 -14.57
N SER A 304 -25.12 17.78 -14.61
CA SER A 304 -25.26 16.82 -15.71
C SER A 304 -25.96 17.40 -16.96
N SER A 305 -25.59 18.60 -17.41
CA SER A 305 -26.17 19.15 -18.62
C SER A 305 -25.41 18.74 -19.87
N ASP A 306 -26.09 18.04 -20.78
CA ASP A 306 -25.61 17.61 -22.11
C ASP A 306 -24.96 18.73 -22.97
N GLU A 307 -25.16 19.96 -22.61
CA GLU A 307 -24.63 21.13 -23.35
C GLU A 307 -23.14 21.34 -23.15
N VAL A 308 -22.62 21.09 -21.94
CA VAL A 308 -21.18 21.24 -21.64
C VAL A 308 -20.36 20.22 -22.41
N TRP A 309 -20.84 18.98 -22.49
CA TRP A 309 -20.18 17.91 -23.26
C TRP A 309 -20.22 18.16 -24.78
N LYS A 310 -21.24 18.82 -25.30
CA LYS A 310 -21.31 19.22 -26.70
C LYS A 310 -20.30 20.30 -27.07
N GLU A 311 -19.98 21.19 -26.13
CA GLU A 311 -18.99 22.25 -26.34
C GLU A 311 -17.56 21.67 -26.28
N ILE A 312 -17.27 20.79 -25.35
CA ILE A 312 -15.98 20.09 -25.24
C ILE A 312 -15.74 19.23 -26.48
N ASN A 313 -16.73 18.48 -26.95
CA ASN A 313 -16.63 17.68 -28.18
C ASN A 313 -16.49 18.51 -29.45
N LYS A 314 -16.80 19.80 -29.40
CA LYS A 314 -16.69 20.73 -30.55
C LYS A 314 -15.26 21.27 -30.71
N HIS A 315 -14.43 21.18 -29.67
CA HIS A 315 -13.06 21.69 -29.64
C HIS A 315 -11.96 20.60 -29.78
N GLY A 316 -12.35 19.37 -30.12
CA GLY A 316 -11.39 18.29 -30.38
C GLY A 316 -10.99 17.47 -29.15
N SER A 317 -10.05 16.55 -29.34
CA SER A 317 -9.50 15.71 -28.26
C SER A 317 -8.62 16.55 -27.31
N VAL A 318 -8.38 16.03 -26.12
CA VAL A 318 -7.44 16.65 -25.15
C VAL A 318 -6.08 16.92 -25.81
N ASP A 319 -5.64 16.05 -26.74
CA ASP A 319 -4.39 16.18 -27.49
C ASP A 319 -4.38 17.39 -28.45
N GLU A 320 -5.53 17.70 -29.08
CA GLU A 320 -5.69 18.92 -29.92
C GLU A 320 -5.75 20.19 -29.09
N LEU A 321 -6.34 20.14 -27.89
CA LEU A 321 -6.39 21.25 -26.95
C LEU A 321 -5.02 21.63 -26.38
N PHE A 322 -4.14 20.65 -26.18
CA PHE A 322 -2.85 20.84 -25.53
C PHE A 322 -1.65 20.82 -26.50
N GLY A 323 -1.89 20.73 -27.82
CA GLY A 323 -0.84 20.88 -28.84
C GLY A 323 0.26 19.82 -28.78
N THR A 324 -0.05 18.61 -28.32
CA THR A 324 0.84 17.46 -28.44
C THR A 324 0.78 16.93 -29.87
N GLU A 325 1.33 17.67 -30.82
CA GLU A 325 1.74 17.09 -32.11
C GLU A 325 2.94 16.17 -31.87
N ASN A 326 2.86 14.95 -32.43
CA ASN A 326 3.85 13.87 -32.44
C ASN A 326 5.29 14.34 -32.69
#